data_67a83085c5142e56455fe55775e7dbc4
#
_entry.id   67a83085c5142e56455fe55775e7dbc4
#
_cell.length_a   1.000
_cell.length_b   1.000
_cell.length_c   1.000
_cell.angle_alpha   90.00
_cell.angle_beta   90.00
_cell.angle_gamma   90.00
#
_symmetry.space_group_name_H-M   'P 1'
#
loop_
_entity.id
_entity.type
_entity.pdbx_description
1 polymer ?
#
loop_
_entity_poly.entity_id
_entity_poly.type
_entity_poly.pdbx_seq_one_letter_code
_entity_poly.pdbx_strand_id
1 'polypeptide(L)'
;MYNTTKAETFKFWRTVAQRYKDEPQVALYEIFNEPTINGTGPCTWTEWKTLQVQIIDTIRAYNPNAICLCAGFNWAYDLTPVADEPIARPGVAYVSHPYPMKRSEPWEEQWEKDFGYVADTYPVICTEIGYCLENEPGAHIPVMSTDVYGDHITKYFEQKGISFTVWCFDTSWAPMLISDWDFNPTTQGRFFKAYLQSKK
;
A
#
# COMPACT_ATOMS: atom_id res chain seq x y z
N MET A 1 -7.04 -9.95 19.17
CA MET A 1 -6.94 -10.40 17.76
C MET A 1 -8.35 -10.42 17.21
N TYR A 2 -8.63 -9.68 16.16
CA TYR A 2 -9.96 -9.68 15.53
C TYR A 2 -10.07 -10.89 14.60
N ASN A 3 -10.91 -11.84 14.95
CA ASN A 3 -11.17 -13.01 14.10
C ASN A 3 -12.32 -12.70 13.16
N THR A 4 -12.01 -12.27 11.94
CA THR A 4 -13.00 -12.03 10.89
C THR A 4 -13.14 -13.28 10.02
N THR A 5 -14.34 -13.75 9.82
CA THR A 5 -14.63 -14.87 8.92
C THR A 5 -14.71 -14.42 7.46
N LYS A 6 -14.51 -15.36 6.52
CA LYS A 6 -14.75 -15.08 5.09
C LYS A 6 -16.16 -14.54 4.83
N ALA A 7 -17.16 -15.05 5.53
CA ALA A 7 -18.54 -14.60 5.37
C ALA A 7 -18.74 -13.13 5.76
N GLU A 8 -18.10 -12.70 6.86
CA GLU A 8 -18.09 -11.30 7.30
C GLU A 8 -17.33 -10.40 6.33
N THR A 9 -16.17 -10.85 5.84
CA THR A 9 -15.40 -10.13 4.80
C THR A 9 -16.24 -9.91 3.54
N PHE A 10 -16.91 -10.94 3.03
CA PHE A 10 -17.77 -10.78 1.87
C PHE A 10 -19.01 -9.92 2.14
N LYS A 11 -19.59 -10.01 3.34
CA LYS A 11 -20.70 -9.14 3.75
C LYS A 11 -20.24 -7.67 3.77
N PHE A 12 -19.09 -7.40 4.35
CA PHE A 12 -18.50 -6.06 4.39
C PHE A 12 -18.33 -5.50 2.97
N TRP A 13 -17.66 -6.23 2.08
CA TRP A 13 -17.38 -5.76 0.73
C TRP A 13 -18.65 -5.58 -0.12
N ARG A 14 -19.67 -6.44 0.03
CA ARG A 14 -20.99 -6.24 -0.60
C ARG A 14 -21.61 -4.93 -0.14
N THR A 15 -21.60 -4.69 1.18
CA THR A 15 -22.20 -3.48 1.77
C THR A 15 -21.50 -2.21 1.29
N VAL A 16 -20.16 -2.20 1.30
CA VAL A 16 -19.36 -1.06 0.85
C VAL A 16 -19.56 -0.81 -0.64
N ALA A 17 -19.44 -1.84 -1.47
CA ALA A 17 -19.57 -1.71 -2.92
C ALA A 17 -20.97 -1.25 -3.32
N GLN A 18 -22.03 -1.76 -2.67
CA GLN A 18 -23.41 -1.32 -2.91
C GLN A 18 -23.64 0.12 -2.50
N ARG A 19 -23.09 0.53 -1.35
CA ARG A 19 -23.25 1.89 -0.83
C ARG A 19 -22.60 2.94 -1.75
N TYR A 20 -21.41 2.64 -2.27
CA TYR A 20 -20.59 3.62 -3.00
C TYR A 20 -20.56 3.39 -4.51
N LYS A 21 -21.47 2.57 -5.05
CA LYS A 21 -21.50 2.22 -6.48
C LYS A 21 -21.64 3.42 -7.42
N ASP A 22 -22.31 4.47 -6.96
CA ASP A 22 -22.61 5.68 -7.73
C ASP A 22 -21.77 6.89 -7.27
N GLU A 23 -20.76 6.67 -6.41
CA GLU A 23 -19.91 7.71 -5.83
C GLU A 23 -18.55 7.74 -6.54
N PRO A 24 -18.32 8.61 -7.53
CA PRO A 24 -17.09 8.63 -8.30
C PRO A 24 -15.85 9.04 -7.50
N GLN A 25 -16.03 9.66 -6.32
CA GLN A 25 -14.93 9.96 -5.40
C GLN A 25 -14.33 8.70 -4.75
N VAL A 26 -15.09 7.61 -4.67
CA VAL A 26 -14.60 6.30 -4.21
C VAL A 26 -14.03 5.55 -5.42
N ALA A 27 -12.81 5.91 -5.81
CA ALA A 27 -12.18 5.43 -7.03
C ALA A 27 -11.53 4.04 -6.88
N LEU A 28 -10.99 3.74 -5.69
CA LEU A 28 -10.16 2.58 -5.43
C LEU A 28 -10.65 1.81 -4.21
N TYR A 29 -10.55 0.49 -4.26
CA TYR A 29 -10.90 -0.42 -3.17
C TYR A 29 -9.69 -1.24 -2.79
N GLU A 30 -8.97 -0.87 -1.75
CA GLU A 30 -7.89 -1.70 -1.20
C GLU A 30 -8.49 -2.83 -0.37
N ILE A 31 -8.43 -4.04 -0.93
CA ILE A 31 -9.25 -5.16 -0.45
C ILE A 31 -8.71 -5.83 0.81
N PHE A 32 -7.45 -5.60 1.13
CA PHE A 32 -6.81 -6.05 2.36
C PHE A 32 -5.53 -5.24 2.59
N ASN A 33 -5.38 -4.61 3.75
CA ASN A 33 -4.28 -3.69 4.03
C ASN A 33 -2.90 -4.38 3.97
N GLU A 34 -2.55 -5.15 4.97
CA GLU A 34 -1.21 -5.75 5.12
C GLU A 34 -1.28 -7.25 5.39
N PRO A 35 -1.38 -8.09 4.34
CA PRO A 35 -1.40 -9.54 4.51
C PRO A 35 -0.09 -10.05 5.12
N THR A 36 -0.20 -10.73 6.23
CA THR A 36 0.92 -11.39 6.91
C THR A 36 0.50 -12.77 7.37
N ILE A 37 1.47 -13.64 7.66
CA ILE A 37 1.20 -14.95 8.23
C ILE A 37 0.45 -14.87 9.57
N ASN A 38 0.67 -13.81 10.33
CA ASN A 38 -0.02 -13.56 11.61
C ASN A 38 -1.46 -13.08 11.41
N GLY A 39 -1.77 -12.45 10.27
CA GLY A 39 -3.10 -11.94 9.94
C GLY A 39 -3.92 -12.92 9.11
N THR A 40 -3.32 -13.54 8.10
CA THR A 40 -3.99 -14.48 7.20
C THR A 40 -3.92 -15.93 7.65
N GLY A 41 -3.00 -16.26 8.57
CA GLY A 41 -2.54 -17.63 8.79
C GLY A 41 -1.63 -18.12 7.65
N PRO A 42 -1.03 -19.32 7.79
CA PRO A 42 -0.26 -19.92 6.72
C PRO A 42 -1.15 -20.14 5.49
N CYS A 43 -0.80 -19.50 4.39
CA CYS A 43 -1.47 -19.71 3.11
C CYS A 43 -0.48 -19.53 1.97
N THR A 44 -0.74 -20.22 0.87
CA THR A 44 0.01 -20.08 -0.38
C THR A 44 -0.44 -18.85 -1.14
N TRP A 45 0.37 -18.40 -2.11
CA TRP A 45 -0.05 -17.34 -3.03
C TRP A 45 -1.33 -17.68 -3.80
N THR A 46 -1.44 -18.91 -4.28
CA THR A 46 -2.63 -19.38 -5.01
C THR A 46 -3.90 -19.29 -4.16
N GLU A 47 -3.84 -19.65 -2.87
CA GLU A 47 -4.97 -19.52 -1.94
C GLU A 47 -5.32 -18.06 -1.67
N TRP A 48 -4.31 -17.23 -1.43
CA TRP A 48 -4.47 -15.80 -1.21
C TRP A 48 -5.04 -15.11 -2.45
N LYS A 49 -4.48 -15.35 -3.61
CA LYS A 49 -4.98 -14.87 -4.91
C LYS A 49 -6.44 -15.28 -5.14
N THR A 50 -6.78 -16.53 -4.84
CA THR A 50 -8.16 -17.03 -4.96
C THR A 50 -9.13 -16.23 -4.08
N LEU A 51 -8.75 -15.94 -2.85
CA LEU A 51 -9.57 -15.11 -1.95
C LEU A 51 -9.71 -13.67 -2.49
N GLN A 52 -8.61 -13.08 -2.96
CA GLN A 52 -8.65 -11.75 -3.57
C GLN A 52 -9.60 -11.70 -4.78
N VAL A 53 -9.53 -12.69 -5.67
CA VAL A 53 -10.44 -12.81 -6.82
C VAL A 53 -11.90 -12.89 -6.36
N GLN A 54 -12.21 -13.68 -5.35
CA GLN A 54 -13.57 -13.77 -4.80
C GLN A 54 -14.08 -12.44 -4.21
N ILE A 55 -13.19 -11.67 -3.58
CA ILE A 55 -13.53 -10.32 -3.07
C ILE A 55 -13.77 -9.36 -4.23
N ILE A 56 -12.90 -9.36 -5.23
CA ILE A 56 -13.03 -8.54 -6.45
C ILE A 56 -14.38 -8.82 -7.13
N ASP A 57 -14.71 -10.08 -7.36
CA ASP A 57 -15.97 -10.49 -7.98
C ASP A 57 -17.18 -10.07 -7.12
N THR A 58 -17.05 -10.11 -5.79
CA THR A 58 -18.07 -9.62 -4.85
C THR A 58 -18.29 -8.11 -4.95
N ILE A 59 -17.22 -7.32 -5.03
CA ILE A 59 -17.30 -5.86 -5.21
C ILE A 59 -17.95 -5.53 -6.57
N ARG A 60 -17.51 -6.18 -7.62
CA ARG A 60 -17.95 -5.90 -9.00
C ARG A 60 -19.35 -6.33 -9.31
N ALA A 61 -19.94 -7.22 -8.53
CA ALA A 61 -21.36 -7.51 -8.61
C ALA A 61 -22.24 -6.26 -8.36
N TYR A 62 -21.73 -5.25 -7.66
CA TYR A 62 -22.42 -4.00 -7.35
C TYR A 62 -21.77 -2.77 -8.01
N ASN A 63 -20.47 -2.78 -8.18
CA ASN A 63 -19.71 -1.72 -8.85
C ASN A 63 -18.79 -2.35 -9.91
N PRO A 64 -19.30 -2.56 -11.15
CA PRO A 64 -18.55 -3.26 -12.20
C PRO A 64 -17.29 -2.53 -12.66
N ASN A 65 -17.20 -1.22 -12.41
CA ASN A 65 -16.06 -0.39 -12.78
C ASN A 65 -15.04 -0.21 -11.64
N ALA A 66 -15.27 -0.84 -10.47
CA ALA A 66 -14.36 -0.73 -9.34
C ALA A 66 -12.94 -1.16 -9.70
N ILE A 67 -11.97 -0.34 -9.34
CA ILE A 67 -10.54 -0.70 -9.37
C ILE A 67 -10.19 -1.26 -7.99
N CYS A 68 -9.73 -2.51 -7.98
CA CYS A 68 -9.36 -3.20 -6.74
C CYS A 68 -7.84 -3.20 -6.58
N LEU A 69 -7.37 -2.80 -5.39
CA LEU A 69 -5.98 -2.81 -5.02
C LEU A 69 -5.67 -4.11 -4.27
N CYS A 70 -4.68 -4.85 -4.75
CA CYS A 70 -4.37 -6.20 -4.34
C CYS A 70 -2.95 -6.29 -3.79
N ALA A 71 -2.83 -6.59 -2.51
CA ALA A 71 -1.55 -6.71 -1.84
C ALA A 71 -0.96 -8.14 -1.94
N GLY A 72 0.37 -8.21 -2.03
CA GLY A 72 1.13 -9.43 -1.79
C GLY A 72 1.35 -9.71 -0.31
N PHE A 73 2.40 -10.47 0.01
CA PHE A 73 2.73 -10.83 1.38
C PHE A 73 3.70 -9.84 2.07
N ASN A 74 4.19 -10.23 3.24
CA ASN A 74 5.18 -9.49 4.01
C ASN A 74 4.71 -8.05 4.33
N TRP A 75 3.50 -7.91 4.89
CA TRP A 75 2.87 -6.61 5.15
C TRP A 75 2.76 -5.77 3.86
N ALA A 76 2.12 -6.33 2.84
CA ALA A 76 1.92 -5.77 1.51
C ALA A 76 3.21 -5.39 0.75
N TYR A 77 4.40 -5.83 1.18
CA TYR A 77 5.65 -5.46 0.53
C TYR A 77 5.99 -6.31 -0.70
N ASP A 78 5.81 -7.63 -0.59
CA ASP A 78 6.33 -8.63 -1.52
C ASP A 78 5.32 -8.97 -2.61
N LEU A 79 5.63 -8.63 -3.85
CA LEU A 79 4.87 -8.98 -5.05
C LEU A 79 5.57 -10.02 -5.93
N THR A 80 6.64 -10.67 -5.46
CA THR A 80 7.38 -11.67 -6.26
C THR A 80 6.50 -12.79 -6.84
N PRO A 81 5.42 -13.26 -6.17
CA PRO A 81 4.57 -14.30 -6.75
C PRO A 81 3.74 -13.85 -7.96
N VAL A 82 3.60 -12.55 -8.20
CA VAL A 82 2.83 -12.00 -9.33
C VAL A 82 3.47 -12.35 -10.68
N ALA A 83 4.80 -12.57 -10.71
CA ALA A 83 5.52 -12.96 -11.93
C ALA A 83 4.95 -14.24 -12.57
N ASP A 84 4.66 -15.23 -11.74
CA ASP A 84 4.21 -16.55 -12.21
C ASP A 84 2.68 -16.65 -12.22
N GLU A 85 2.02 -16.01 -11.25
CA GLU A 85 0.58 -16.15 -11.05
C GLU A 85 -0.12 -14.80 -10.84
N PRO A 86 -0.23 -13.94 -11.86
CA PRO A 86 -0.98 -12.68 -11.74
C PRO A 86 -2.48 -12.90 -11.52
N ILE A 87 -3.16 -11.89 -10.99
CA ILE A 87 -4.61 -11.89 -10.85
C ILE A 87 -5.24 -11.64 -12.22
N ALA A 88 -5.88 -12.66 -12.79
CA ALA A 88 -6.54 -12.59 -14.10
C ALA A 88 -7.93 -11.92 -14.01
N ARG A 89 -7.95 -10.64 -13.62
CA ARG A 89 -9.14 -9.77 -13.61
C ARG A 89 -8.79 -8.39 -14.16
N PRO A 90 -9.66 -7.77 -14.99
CA PRO A 90 -9.46 -6.38 -15.40
C PRO A 90 -9.58 -5.43 -14.20
N GLY A 91 -9.07 -4.19 -14.30
CA GLY A 91 -9.20 -3.17 -13.25
C GLY A 91 -8.61 -3.59 -11.90
N VAL A 92 -7.48 -4.28 -11.92
CA VAL A 92 -6.67 -4.60 -10.74
C VAL A 92 -5.41 -3.75 -10.79
N ALA A 93 -5.01 -3.22 -9.66
CA ALA A 93 -3.70 -2.69 -9.41
C ALA A 93 -3.07 -3.43 -8.22
N TYR A 94 -1.75 -3.54 -8.21
CA TYR A 94 -1.04 -4.17 -7.09
C TYR A 94 -0.57 -3.12 -6.09
N VAL A 95 -0.46 -3.55 -4.83
CA VAL A 95 -0.03 -2.70 -3.71
C VAL A 95 1.29 -3.17 -3.16
N SER A 96 2.18 -2.21 -2.86
CA SER A 96 3.37 -2.46 -2.03
C SER A 96 3.51 -1.38 -0.96
N HIS A 97 4.04 -1.79 0.23
CA HIS A 97 4.39 -0.92 1.36
C HIS A 97 5.91 -0.99 1.61
N PRO A 98 6.72 -0.32 0.79
CA PRO A 98 8.18 -0.43 0.83
C PRO A 98 8.81 0.49 1.88
N TYR A 99 8.46 0.30 3.15
CA TYR A 99 9.10 1.01 4.25
C TYR A 99 10.60 0.72 4.34
N PRO A 100 11.44 1.62 4.90
CA PRO A 100 12.90 1.51 4.88
C PRO A 100 13.45 0.19 5.41
N MET A 101 12.82 -0.37 6.46
CA MET A 101 13.27 -1.63 7.09
C MET A 101 13.06 -2.87 6.24
N LYS A 102 12.34 -2.79 5.14
CA LYS A 102 12.10 -3.96 4.29
C LYS A 102 13.37 -4.43 3.57
N ARG A 103 14.27 -3.49 3.25
CA ARG A 103 15.58 -3.76 2.63
C ARG A 103 16.63 -2.77 3.11
N SER A 104 17.88 -3.18 3.05
CA SER A 104 19.02 -2.29 3.26
C SER A 104 19.45 -1.63 1.94
N GLU A 105 20.17 -0.52 2.02
CA GLU A 105 20.81 0.09 0.86
C GLU A 105 21.81 -0.87 0.18
N PRO A 106 21.90 -0.81 -1.17
CA PRO A 106 21.12 -0.01 -2.10
C PRO A 106 19.72 -0.60 -2.30
N TRP A 107 18.69 0.25 -2.20
CA TRP A 107 17.30 -0.20 -2.20
C TRP A 107 16.78 -0.58 -3.58
N GLU A 108 17.11 0.17 -4.62
CA GLU A 108 16.47 0.12 -5.94
C GLU A 108 16.55 -1.26 -6.58
N GLU A 109 17.70 -1.93 -6.49
CA GLU A 109 17.86 -3.29 -7.00
C GLU A 109 16.97 -4.30 -6.30
N GLN A 110 16.71 -4.09 -5.00
CA GLN A 110 15.84 -4.94 -4.22
C GLN A 110 14.36 -4.61 -4.48
N TRP A 111 14.03 -3.32 -4.55
CA TRP A 111 12.67 -2.90 -4.92
C TRP A 111 12.28 -3.42 -6.29
N GLU A 112 13.20 -3.39 -7.27
CA GLU A 112 12.96 -3.94 -8.61
C GLU A 112 12.60 -5.42 -8.57
N LYS A 113 13.32 -6.22 -7.77
CA LYS A 113 13.09 -7.66 -7.62
C LYS A 113 11.81 -7.99 -6.86
N ASP A 114 11.50 -7.20 -5.81
CA ASP A 114 10.47 -7.53 -4.85
C ASP A 114 9.07 -7.05 -5.28
N PHE A 115 8.97 -5.90 -5.97
CA PHE A 115 7.69 -5.34 -6.41
C PHE A 115 7.75 -4.48 -7.67
N GLY A 116 8.87 -3.82 -7.95
CA GLY A 116 8.95 -2.79 -8.97
C GLY A 116 8.79 -3.31 -10.39
N TYR A 117 9.29 -4.51 -10.67
CA TYR A 117 9.13 -5.19 -11.95
C TYR A 117 7.65 -5.36 -12.36
N VAL A 118 6.74 -5.41 -11.38
CA VAL A 118 5.31 -5.54 -11.64
C VAL A 118 4.77 -4.32 -12.38
N ALA A 119 5.34 -3.13 -12.12
CA ALA A 119 4.94 -1.89 -12.76
C ALA A 119 5.23 -1.85 -14.27
N ASP A 120 6.07 -2.73 -14.79
CA ASP A 120 6.33 -2.86 -16.23
C ASP A 120 5.13 -3.46 -16.99
N THR A 121 4.22 -4.14 -16.28
CA THR A 121 3.07 -4.84 -16.89
C THR A 121 1.74 -4.45 -16.28
N TYR A 122 1.69 -4.16 -15.00
CA TYR A 122 0.47 -3.88 -14.24
C TYR A 122 0.58 -2.56 -13.48
N PRO A 123 -0.53 -1.84 -13.25
CA PRO A 123 -0.52 -0.69 -12.36
C PRO A 123 -0.07 -1.09 -10.94
N VAL A 124 0.85 -0.31 -10.36
CA VAL A 124 1.27 -0.45 -8.96
C VAL A 124 1.02 0.86 -8.23
N ILE A 125 0.50 0.76 -7.02
CA ILE A 125 0.33 1.89 -6.10
C ILE A 125 0.96 1.51 -4.76
N CYS A 126 1.89 2.33 -4.27
CA CYS A 126 2.40 2.19 -2.91
C CYS A 126 1.50 2.98 -1.96
N THR A 127 0.51 2.31 -1.36
CA THR A 127 -0.52 2.96 -0.53
C THR A 127 -0.01 3.36 0.85
N GLU A 128 1.16 2.86 1.25
CA GLU A 128 1.87 3.32 2.42
C GLU A 128 3.37 3.39 2.15
N ILE A 129 3.95 4.56 2.39
CA ILE A 129 5.39 4.79 2.53
C ILE A 129 5.60 5.81 3.63
N GLY A 130 6.78 5.82 4.21
CA GLY A 130 7.14 6.85 5.19
C GLY A 130 8.40 6.49 5.96
N TYR A 131 8.92 7.45 6.68
CA TYR A 131 10.09 7.30 7.55
C TYR A 131 10.03 8.30 8.70
N CYS A 132 10.79 8.05 9.75
CA CYS A 132 11.04 9.01 10.81
C CYS A 132 12.49 8.94 11.23
N LEU A 133 13.01 10.01 11.82
CA LEU A 133 14.32 10.00 12.43
C LEU A 133 14.26 9.20 13.75
N GLU A 134 15.42 8.66 14.16
CA GLU A 134 15.55 7.86 15.38
C GLU A 134 15.02 8.56 16.64
N ASN A 135 15.15 9.90 16.70
CA ASN A 135 14.76 10.71 17.84
C ASN A 135 13.37 11.37 17.69
N GLU A 136 12.62 11.05 16.64
CA GLU A 136 11.29 11.63 16.47
C GLU A 136 10.26 10.88 17.29
N PRO A 137 9.26 11.59 17.86
CA PRO A 137 8.18 10.96 18.60
C PRO A 137 7.44 9.89 17.77
N GLY A 138 7.12 8.78 18.39
CA GLY A 138 6.39 7.70 17.74
C GLY A 138 7.23 6.73 16.91
N ALA A 139 8.56 6.84 16.93
CA ALA A 139 9.48 5.89 16.28
C ALA A 139 9.48 4.52 16.98
N HIS A 140 8.31 3.89 17.13
CA HIS A 140 8.10 2.61 17.82
C HIS A 140 8.08 1.41 16.87
N ILE A 141 8.08 1.64 15.56
CA ILE A 141 8.23 0.63 14.52
C ILE A 141 9.51 0.91 13.72
N PRO A 142 10.15 -0.11 13.14
CA PRO A 142 11.45 0.05 12.49
C PRO A 142 11.35 0.74 11.12
N VAL A 143 10.75 1.94 11.07
CA VAL A 143 10.66 2.81 9.89
C VAL A 143 11.68 3.95 9.94
N MET A 144 12.70 3.81 10.81
CA MET A 144 13.73 4.82 10.97
C MET A 144 14.60 4.93 9.71
N SER A 145 14.69 6.14 9.20
CA SER A 145 15.53 6.52 8.07
C SER A 145 15.67 8.04 8.01
N THR A 146 16.12 8.55 6.88
CA THR A 146 16.33 9.98 6.63
C THR A 146 15.74 10.39 5.29
N ASP A 147 15.88 11.67 4.93
CA ASP A 147 15.52 12.20 3.61
C ASP A 147 16.22 11.44 2.46
N VAL A 148 17.32 10.72 2.73
CA VAL A 148 17.98 9.84 1.75
C VAL A 148 17.02 8.77 1.24
N TYR A 149 16.30 8.09 2.14
CA TYR A 149 15.27 7.15 1.73
C TYR A 149 14.15 7.85 0.94
N GLY A 150 13.70 9.03 1.41
CA GLY A 150 12.68 9.81 0.72
C GLY A 150 13.08 10.14 -0.72
N ASP A 151 14.32 10.59 -0.93
CA ASP A 151 14.88 10.89 -2.25
C ASP A 151 14.97 9.65 -3.16
N HIS A 152 15.46 8.53 -2.64
CA HIS A 152 15.58 7.29 -3.41
C HIS A 152 14.22 6.76 -3.82
N ILE A 153 13.27 6.65 -2.88
CA ILE A 153 11.96 6.05 -3.16
C ILE A 153 11.12 6.90 -4.12
N THR A 154 11.14 8.22 -3.97
CA THR A 154 10.37 9.10 -4.88
C THR A 154 10.95 9.11 -6.28
N LYS A 155 12.27 9.12 -6.45
CA LYS A 155 12.93 9.00 -7.76
C LYS A 155 12.63 7.66 -8.42
N TYR A 156 12.70 6.57 -7.65
CA TYR A 156 12.37 5.24 -8.15
C TYR A 156 10.93 5.17 -8.63
N PHE A 157 9.98 5.70 -7.87
CA PHE A 157 8.57 5.72 -8.26
C PHE A 157 8.32 6.54 -9.53
N GLU A 158 8.99 7.68 -9.68
CA GLU A 158 8.90 8.48 -10.91
C GLU A 158 9.41 7.71 -12.13
N GLN A 159 10.52 7.00 -12.00
CA GLN A 159 11.10 6.20 -13.08
C GLN A 159 10.19 5.05 -13.49
N LYS A 160 9.51 4.42 -12.53
CA LYS A 160 8.62 3.27 -12.75
C LYS A 160 7.15 3.64 -13.01
N GLY A 161 6.78 4.91 -12.89
CA GLY A 161 5.38 5.34 -12.99
C GLY A 161 4.49 4.85 -11.85
N ILE A 162 5.07 4.60 -10.68
CA ILE A 162 4.36 4.12 -9.48
C ILE A 162 3.76 5.30 -8.74
N SER A 163 2.46 5.27 -8.50
CA SER A 163 1.77 6.24 -7.63
C SER A 163 1.94 5.85 -6.17
N PHE A 164 1.86 6.85 -5.26
CA PHE A 164 1.99 6.55 -3.83
C PHE A 164 1.20 7.51 -2.93
N THR A 165 0.94 7.07 -1.71
CA THR A 165 0.49 7.89 -0.59
C THR A 165 1.46 7.75 0.59
N VAL A 166 1.56 8.80 1.41
CA VAL A 166 2.49 8.84 2.54
C VAL A 166 1.75 8.60 3.84
N TRP A 167 2.24 7.69 4.63
CA TRP A 167 1.76 7.42 5.98
C TRP A 167 2.43 8.38 6.97
N CYS A 168 1.68 9.10 7.83
CA CYS A 168 0.27 9.44 7.62
C CYS A 168 0.00 10.88 8.10
N PHE A 169 -1.07 11.48 7.63
CA PHE A 169 -1.51 12.81 8.06
C PHE A 169 -2.24 12.72 9.41
N ASP A 170 -1.45 12.49 10.44
CA ASP A 170 -1.88 12.31 11.83
C ASP A 170 -0.77 12.80 12.78
N THR A 171 -1.10 12.98 14.06
CA THR A 171 -0.19 13.48 15.10
C THR A 171 0.31 12.39 16.06
N SER A 172 -0.17 11.16 15.91
CA SER A 172 0.08 10.05 16.86
C SER A 172 0.43 8.72 16.22
N TRP A 173 0.10 8.52 14.95
CA TRP A 173 0.40 7.28 14.21
C TRP A 173 1.70 7.42 13.42
N ALA A 174 2.78 6.89 13.95
CA ALA A 174 4.09 6.97 13.29
C ALA A 174 4.18 6.12 12.01
N PRO A 175 4.99 6.58 11.03
CA PRO A 175 5.66 7.86 10.92
C PRO A 175 4.69 8.99 10.54
N MET A 176 4.66 10.04 11.34
CA MET A 176 3.68 11.12 11.20
C MET A 176 4.17 12.19 10.21
N LEU A 177 3.24 12.80 9.46
CA LEU A 177 3.53 13.97 8.62
C LEU A 177 3.47 15.29 9.39
N ILE A 178 2.66 15.33 10.45
CA ILE A 178 2.47 16.52 11.30
C ILE A 178 2.70 16.19 12.76
N SER A 179 3.27 17.13 13.51
CA SER A 179 3.52 16.98 14.95
C SER A 179 2.33 17.36 15.83
N ASP A 180 1.44 18.18 15.28
CA ASP A 180 0.28 18.73 15.97
C ASP A 180 -0.81 19.14 14.97
N TRP A 181 -2.00 19.47 15.47
CA TRP A 181 -3.16 19.90 14.66
C TRP A 181 -3.09 21.38 14.23
N ASP A 182 -2.02 22.09 14.53
CA ASP A 182 -1.67 23.38 13.91
C ASP A 182 -0.90 23.14 12.60
N PHE A 183 -0.75 21.88 12.18
CA PHE A 183 -0.11 21.40 10.96
C PHE A 183 1.38 21.68 10.88
N ASN A 184 2.07 21.74 12.01
CA ASN A 184 3.52 21.81 12.04
C ASN A 184 4.12 20.50 11.49
N PRO A 185 4.92 20.57 10.40
CA PRO A 185 5.39 19.34 9.75
C PRO A 185 6.54 18.70 10.52
N THR A 186 6.55 17.38 10.59
CA THR A 186 7.70 16.56 11.00
C THR A 186 8.84 16.63 9.96
N THR A 187 9.91 15.88 10.15
CA THR A 187 10.98 15.79 9.13
C THR A 187 10.46 15.25 7.82
N GLN A 188 9.81 14.07 7.82
CA GLN A 188 9.21 13.56 6.58
C GLN A 188 8.10 14.47 6.04
N GLY A 189 7.35 15.13 6.93
CA GLY A 189 6.31 16.09 6.53
C GLY A 189 6.86 17.26 5.71
N ARG A 190 8.02 17.82 6.12
CA ARG A 190 8.72 18.86 5.33
C ARG A 190 9.19 18.31 3.99
N PHE A 191 9.81 17.13 3.99
CA PHE A 191 10.29 16.48 2.78
C PHE A 191 9.14 16.28 1.74
N PHE A 192 8.07 15.58 2.11
CA PHE A 192 6.98 15.29 1.19
C PHE A 192 6.18 16.54 0.79
N LYS A 193 6.04 17.52 1.67
CA LYS A 193 5.47 18.83 1.31
C LYS A 193 6.29 19.52 0.22
N ALA A 194 7.62 19.56 0.37
CA ALA A 194 8.52 20.13 -0.64
C ALA A 194 8.46 19.34 -1.95
N TYR A 195 8.47 18.01 -1.87
CA TYR A 195 8.30 17.13 -3.04
C TYR A 195 7.02 17.46 -3.81
N LEU A 196 5.86 17.51 -3.14
CA LEU A 196 4.59 17.84 -3.78
C LEU A 196 4.58 19.25 -4.39
N GLN A 197 5.22 20.22 -3.75
CA GLN A 197 5.35 21.57 -4.30
C GLN A 197 6.21 21.61 -5.57
N SER A 198 7.19 20.74 -5.69
CA SER A 198 8.05 20.65 -6.89
C SER A 198 7.36 20.04 -8.11
N LYS A 199 6.16 19.44 -7.93
CA LYS A 199 5.37 18.81 -9.00
C LYS A 199 4.25 19.71 -9.56
N LYS A 200 4.18 20.94 -9.09
CA LYS A 200 3.28 21.98 -9.62
C LYS A 200 3.95 22.73 -10.76
#